data_13922d50c77692de325156109d679aac
#
_entry.id   13922d50c77692de325156109d679aac
#
_cell.length_a   1.000
_cell.length_b   1.000
_cell.length_c   1.000
_cell.angle_alpha   90.00
_cell.angle_beta   90.00
_cell.angle_gamma   90.00
#
_symmetry.space_group_name_H-M   'P 1'
#
loop_
_entity.id
_entity.type
_entity.pdbx_description
1 polymer ?
#
loop_
_entity_poly.entity_id
_entity_poly.type
_entity_poly.pdbx_seq_one_letter_code
_entity_poly.pdbx_strand_id
1 'polypeptide(L)'
;ARQLDAVTGDRAVILVSADLHSSWCNTAAMRKLGIEGDGFLREQTSFDVQTQLSQVNPHVLDGWVGSCSTAAARLGITGIRDMEFSTDVETWLQREADGRCPLRVEVSVYPERLDEAIAQGLATGQAPVTDKPGPSRVAMGPLKVIVDGSMSTRTAWCMDSYPAGAGPDGAGIDSVTPEDLVDLINRAKTGNLQCAAHAIGDRAAKEVLNAFEVTGISGSIEHAQVLTDADVRRFAALGVRASVQPLHLVDDRDATDVMWSDRADRCFRFADMVRAGTELALGSDAPVSPVDPWGAIRVAVERTGDRRPSWHPEQALTLSQAITASTRHVTQVVTGGPGDVIAVAHNPFDLSGDALAGLTSDLTVVGGEVTAAAL
;
A
#
# COMPACT_ATOMS: atom_id res chain seq x y z
N ALA A 1 15.90 12.19 -21.64
CA ALA A 1 15.99 13.66 -21.54
C ALA A 1 15.59 14.36 -22.84
N ARG A 2 16.23 14.07 -23.99
CA ARG A 2 16.06 14.83 -25.25
C ARG A 2 14.63 15.03 -25.75
N GLN A 3 13.74 14.07 -25.53
CA GLN A 3 12.33 14.18 -25.93
C GLN A 3 11.59 15.23 -25.08
N LEU A 4 11.90 15.30 -23.77
CA LEU A 4 11.36 16.36 -22.91
C LEU A 4 11.95 17.72 -23.26
N ASP A 5 13.27 17.81 -23.57
CA ASP A 5 13.92 19.05 -23.96
C ASP A 5 13.22 19.73 -25.14
N ALA A 6 12.74 18.91 -26.10
CA ALA A 6 12.07 19.41 -27.30
C ALA A 6 10.77 20.19 -27.01
N VAL A 7 10.11 19.92 -25.88
CA VAL A 7 8.83 20.55 -25.51
C VAL A 7 8.95 21.48 -24.31
N THR A 8 10.02 21.36 -23.50
CA THR A 8 10.20 22.14 -22.26
C THR A 8 11.28 23.22 -22.34
N GLY A 9 12.16 23.14 -23.36
CA GLY A 9 13.31 24.01 -23.51
C GLY A 9 14.21 23.96 -22.26
N ASP A 10 14.65 25.13 -21.79
CA ASP A 10 15.55 25.27 -20.63
C ASP A 10 14.85 25.20 -19.26
N ARG A 11 13.55 24.99 -19.21
CA ARG A 11 12.83 24.77 -17.95
C ARG A 11 13.17 23.39 -17.38
N ALA A 12 13.65 23.31 -16.15
CA ALA A 12 13.85 22.04 -15.46
C ALA A 12 12.50 21.34 -15.24
N VAL A 13 12.35 20.12 -15.80
CA VAL A 13 11.12 19.33 -15.71
C VAL A 13 11.46 17.91 -15.31
N ILE A 14 10.68 17.40 -14.38
CA ILE A 14 10.71 16.00 -13.91
C ILE A 14 9.28 15.48 -13.96
N LEU A 15 9.09 14.35 -14.60
CA LEU A 15 7.84 13.60 -14.60
C LEU A 15 8.05 12.36 -13.75
N VAL A 16 7.29 12.25 -12.67
CA VAL A 16 7.28 11.06 -11.81
C VAL A 16 6.21 10.11 -12.34
N SER A 17 6.53 8.81 -12.43
CA SER A 17 5.54 7.79 -12.81
C SER A 17 4.45 7.64 -11.74
N ALA A 18 3.27 7.18 -12.14
CA ALA A 18 2.15 7.01 -11.21
C ALA A 18 2.47 6.01 -10.08
N ASP A 19 3.28 5.01 -10.36
CA ASP A 19 3.74 4.01 -9.38
C ASP A 19 4.92 4.48 -8.51
N LEU A 20 5.41 5.71 -8.71
CA LEU A 20 6.54 6.35 -8.00
C LEU A 20 7.92 5.70 -8.23
N HIS A 21 8.01 4.52 -8.83
CA HIS A 21 9.26 3.78 -9.01
C HIS A 21 10.18 4.34 -10.08
N SER A 22 9.71 5.27 -10.91
CA SER A 22 10.55 5.90 -11.92
C SER A 22 10.28 7.40 -12.07
N SER A 23 11.31 8.12 -12.55
CA SER A 23 11.20 9.54 -12.89
C SER A 23 11.87 9.80 -14.22
N TRP A 24 11.30 10.71 -15.01
CA TRP A 24 11.85 11.11 -16.29
C TRP A 24 12.24 12.60 -16.26
N CYS A 25 13.54 12.86 -16.32
CA CYS A 25 14.13 14.18 -16.24
C CYS A 25 14.54 14.70 -17.60
N ASN A 26 14.34 16.00 -17.86
CA ASN A 26 14.96 16.65 -18.99
C ASN A 26 16.40 17.09 -18.65
N THR A 27 17.17 17.52 -19.67
CA THR A 27 18.58 17.93 -19.51
C THR A 27 18.75 19.09 -18.52
N ALA A 28 17.80 20.00 -18.44
CA ALA A 28 17.86 21.13 -17.51
C ALA A 28 17.67 20.67 -16.05
N ALA A 29 16.76 19.71 -15.82
CA ALA A 29 16.57 19.11 -14.49
C ALA A 29 17.80 18.28 -14.08
N MET A 30 18.34 17.47 -14.97
CA MET A 30 19.54 16.65 -14.71
C MET A 30 20.72 17.54 -14.30
N ARG A 31 20.98 18.63 -15.01
CA ARG A 31 22.05 19.60 -14.64
C ARG A 31 21.82 20.21 -13.26
N LYS A 32 20.57 20.59 -12.94
CA LYS A 32 20.22 21.21 -11.68
C LYS A 32 20.38 20.26 -10.49
N LEU A 33 20.14 18.97 -10.70
CA LEU A 33 20.24 17.91 -9.69
C LEU A 33 21.60 17.22 -9.65
N GLY A 34 22.52 17.55 -10.59
CA GLY A 34 23.82 16.89 -10.68
C GLY A 34 23.74 15.42 -11.11
N ILE A 35 22.74 15.04 -11.91
CA ILE A 35 22.49 13.68 -12.36
C ILE A 35 23.06 13.47 -13.76
N GLU A 36 23.77 12.35 -13.96
CA GLU A 36 24.27 11.90 -15.25
C GLU A 36 23.38 10.79 -15.81
N GLY A 37 23.41 10.60 -17.15
CA GLY A 37 22.69 9.52 -17.83
C GLY A 37 21.73 10.00 -18.90
N ASP A 38 20.70 9.19 -19.21
CA ASP A 38 19.71 9.46 -20.26
C ASP A 38 18.48 10.25 -19.77
N GLY A 39 18.40 10.48 -18.45
CA GLY A 39 17.30 11.17 -17.78
C GLY A 39 16.17 10.25 -17.33
N PHE A 40 16.28 8.93 -17.52
CA PHE A 40 15.31 7.99 -16.99
C PHE A 40 15.86 7.35 -15.70
N LEU A 41 15.29 7.72 -14.57
CA LEU A 41 15.69 7.29 -13.22
C LEU A 41 14.77 6.18 -12.74
N ARG A 42 15.31 5.20 -12.04
CA ARG A 42 14.56 4.06 -11.49
C ARG A 42 14.93 3.82 -10.04
N GLU A 43 13.98 3.26 -9.30
CA GLU A 43 14.12 2.81 -7.91
C GLU A 43 14.83 3.85 -7.04
N GLN A 44 15.85 3.47 -6.29
CA GLN A 44 16.54 4.35 -5.34
C GLN A 44 16.92 5.72 -5.93
N THR A 45 17.43 5.76 -7.16
CA THR A 45 17.78 7.04 -7.81
C THR A 45 16.54 7.92 -8.04
N SER A 46 15.39 7.33 -8.36
CA SER A 46 14.13 8.06 -8.49
C SER A 46 13.63 8.54 -7.13
N PHE A 47 13.69 7.69 -6.10
CA PHE A 47 13.29 8.04 -4.74
C PHE A 47 14.15 9.15 -4.14
N ASP A 48 15.46 9.13 -4.35
CA ASP A 48 16.38 10.18 -3.88
C ASP A 48 16.00 11.55 -4.48
N VAL A 49 15.67 11.59 -5.77
CA VAL A 49 15.23 12.81 -6.45
C VAL A 49 13.88 13.28 -5.91
N GLN A 50 12.94 12.39 -5.75
CA GLN A 50 11.61 12.71 -5.17
C GLN A 50 11.76 13.26 -3.75
N THR A 51 12.62 12.67 -2.92
CA THR A 51 12.92 13.13 -1.57
C THR A 51 13.50 14.54 -1.57
N GLN A 52 14.45 14.84 -2.49
CA GLN A 52 15.00 16.19 -2.63
C GLN A 52 13.95 17.23 -3.03
N LEU A 53 12.97 16.84 -3.84
CA LEU A 53 11.90 17.71 -4.31
C LEU A 53 10.76 17.89 -3.29
N SER A 54 10.59 16.92 -2.39
CA SER A 54 9.50 16.89 -1.40
C SER A 54 9.75 17.77 -0.18
N GLN A 55 10.76 18.65 -0.20
CA GLN A 55 11.05 19.58 0.89
C GLN A 55 9.98 20.68 0.93
N VAL A 56 8.86 20.37 1.54
CA VAL A 56 7.74 21.29 1.77
C VAL A 56 7.80 21.79 3.21
N ASN A 57 7.37 23.04 3.43
CA ASN A 57 7.22 23.57 4.78
C ASN A 57 6.28 22.65 5.59
N PRO A 58 6.68 22.15 6.77
CA PRO A 58 5.89 21.22 7.56
C PRO A 58 4.44 21.66 7.81
N HIS A 59 4.22 22.96 8.11
CA HIS A 59 2.86 23.48 8.33
C HIS A 59 1.97 23.42 7.07
N VAL A 60 2.58 23.59 5.87
CA VAL A 60 1.87 23.45 4.60
C VAL A 60 1.52 22.00 4.36
N LEU A 61 2.49 21.09 4.60
CA LEU A 61 2.28 19.64 4.49
C LEU A 61 1.19 19.16 5.44
N ASP A 62 1.20 19.57 6.69
CA ASP A 62 0.16 19.21 7.68
C ASP A 62 -1.23 19.72 7.28
N GLY A 63 -1.31 20.89 6.62
CA GLY A 63 -2.54 21.40 6.04
C GLY A 63 -3.07 20.50 4.90
N TRP A 64 -2.18 20.03 4.04
CA TRP A 64 -2.54 19.09 2.96
C TRP A 64 -2.96 17.72 3.51
N VAL A 65 -2.20 17.16 4.45
CA VAL A 65 -2.53 15.88 5.11
C VAL A 65 -3.88 15.95 5.80
N GLY A 66 -4.18 17.04 6.54
CA GLY A 66 -5.48 17.25 7.17
C GLY A 66 -6.62 17.32 6.16
N SER A 67 -6.40 17.99 5.02
CA SER A 67 -7.39 18.05 3.92
C SER A 67 -7.63 16.69 3.29
N CYS A 68 -6.55 15.92 3.00
CA CYS A 68 -6.64 14.57 2.47
C CYS A 68 -7.33 13.61 3.46
N SER A 69 -7.00 13.69 4.75
CA SER A 69 -7.65 12.88 5.80
C SER A 69 -9.14 13.17 5.92
N THR A 70 -9.53 14.45 5.80
CA THR A 70 -10.94 14.85 5.78
C THR A 70 -11.66 14.33 4.53
N ALA A 71 -11.01 14.40 3.37
CA ALA A 71 -11.56 13.83 2.13
C ALA A 71 -11.73 12.31 2.24
N ALA A 72 -10.75 11.59 2.80
CA ALA A 72 -10.83 10.16 3.05
C ALA A 72 -12.00 9.80 3.99
N ALA A 73 -12.21 10.57 5.07
CA ALA A 73 -13.35 10.39 5.96
C ALA A 73 -14.70 10.52 5.23
N ARG A 74 -14.82 11.43 4.24
CA ARG A 74 -16.04 11.57 3.41
C ARG A 74 -16.28 10.37 2.49
N LEU A 75 -15.23 9.61 2.15
CA LEU A 75 -15.34 8.35 1.41
C LEU A 75 -15.70 7.15 2.30
N GLY A 76 -15.86 7.37 3.61
CA GLY A 76 -16.16 6.33 4.58
C GLY A 76 -14.93 5.63 5.17
N ILE A 77 -13.75 6.18 4.95
CA ILE A 77 -12.53 5.63 5.55
C ILE A 77 -12.47 6.04 7.02
N THR A 78 -12.39 5.06 7.90
CA THR A 78 -12.29 5.26 9.36
C THR A 78 -10.87 5.11 9.88
N GLY A 79 -9.99 4.45 9.12
CA GLY A 79 -8.61 4.25 9.49
C GLY A 79 -7.71 3.93 8.32
N ILE A 80 -6.44 4.26 8.47
CA ILE A 80 -5.39 4.01 7.48
C ILE A 80 -4.16 3.39 8.17
N ARG A 81 -3.34 2.70 7.37
CA ARG A 81 -1.96 2.41 7.70
C ARG A 81 -1.09 3.33 6.85
N ASP A 82 -0.37 4.20 7.53
CA ASP A 82 0.58 5.13 6.90
C ASP A 82 1.93 4.42 6.71
N MET A 83 2.36 4.32 5.47
CA MET A 83 3.65 3.71 5.07
C MET A 83 4.58 4.74 4.41
N GLU A 84 4.39 6.01 4.68
CA GLU A 84 5.28 7.07 4.20
C GLU A 84 6.65 7.03 4.88
N PHE A 85 7.72 7.27 4.11
CA PHE A 85 9.10 7.21 4.60
C PHE A 85 9.41 8.27 5.66
N SER A 86 8.75 9.42 5.59
CA SER A 86 9.09 10.62 6.38
C SER A 86 8.17 10.86 7.58
N THR A 87 7.22 9.97 7.84
CA THR A 87 6.29 10.12 8.97
C THR A 87 6.70 9.26 10.16
N ASP A 88 6.24 9.67 11.34
CA ASP A 88 6.41 8.98 12.61
C ASP A 88 5.19 9.19 13.51
N VAL A 89 5.18 8.47 14.62
CA VAL A 89 4.11 8.53 15.60
C VAL A 89 3.96 9.94 16.18
N GLU A 90 5.07 10.63 16.49
CA GLU A 90 5.04 11.99 17.02
C GLU A 90 4.39 12.99 16.06
N THR A 91 4.74 12.91 14.79
CA THR A 91 4.14 13.76 13.73
C THR A 91 2.63 13.59 13.68
N TRP A 92 2.14 12.35 13.72
CA TRP A 92 0.71 12.07 13.71
C TRP A 92 0.02 12.44 15.02
N LEU A 93 0.66 12.30 16.18
CA LEU A 93 0.14 12.79 17.45
C LEU A 93 -0.01 14.31 17.45
N GLN A 94 0.94 15.03 16.85
CA GLN A 94 0.81 16.49 16.70
C GLN A 94 -0.36 16.85 15.77
N ARG A 95 -0.54 16.13 14.64
CA ARG A 95 -1.69 16.31 13.74
C ARG A 95 -3.03 16.02 14.44
N GLU A 96 -3.06 14.98 15.29
CA GLU A 96 -4.23 14.68 16.13
C GLU A 96 -4.47 15.80 17.14
N ALA A 97 -3.41 16.34 17.77
CA ALA A 97 -3.50 17.45 18.69
C ALA A 97 -4.09 18.71 18.05
N ASP A 98 -3.72 18.97 16.81
CA ASP A 98 -4.15 20.11 16.01
C ASP A 98 -5.54 19.90 15.35
N GLY A 99 -6.22 18.77 15.60
CA GLY A 99 -7.51 18.44 15.00
C GLY A 99 -7.45 18.09 13.51
N ARG A 100 -6.29 17.69 13.00
CA ARG A 100 -6.04 17.37 11.58
C ARG A 100 -6.05 15.87 11.29
N CYS A 101 -6.37 15.04 12.28
CA CYS A 101 -6.39 13.58 12.18
C CYS A 101 -7.80 13.04 12.50
N PRO A 102 -8.75 13.06 11.55
CA PRO A 102 -10.10 12.52 11.77
C PRO A 102 -10.17 10.99 11.70
N LEU A 103 -9.08 10.33 11.31
CA LEU A 103 -8.98 8.89 11.08
C LEU A 103 -8.16 8.21 12.17
N ARG A 104 -8.30 6.90 12.31
CA ARG A 104 -7.28 6.10 12.99
C ARG A 104 -6.07 5.93 12.08
N VAL A 105 -4.87 6.04 12.63
CA VAL A 105 -3.63 5.94 11.86
C VAL A 105 -2.69 4.96 12.55
N GLU A 106 -2.30 3.89 11.85
CA GLU A 106 -1.17 3.04 12.21
C GLU A 106 0.05 3.50 11.42
N VAL A 107 1.08 3.98 12.10
CA VAL A 107 2.27 4.56 11.48
C VAL A 107 3.37 3.52 11.39
N SER A 108 3.70 3.09 10.17
CA SER A 108 4.74 2.10 9.91
C SER A 108 6.14 2.67 10.14
N VAL A 109 7.09 1.80 10.44
CA VAL A 109 8.49 2.15 10.74
C VAL A 109 9.40 1.51 9.69
N TYR A 110 10.29 2.29 9.09
CA TYR A 110 11.31 1.78 8.18
C TYR A 110 12.59 1.31 8.92
N PRO A 111 13.44 0.49 8.28
CA PRO A 111 14.63 -0.09 8.91
C PRO A 111 15.56 0.95 9.55
N GLU A 112 15.69 2.14 8.95
CA GLU A 112 16.55 3.23 9.41
C GLU A 112 16.14 3.79 10.77
N ARG A 113 14.85 3.66 11.12
CA ARG A 113 14.28 4.15 12.38
C ARG A 113 13.84 3.03 13.34
N LEU A 114 14.16 1.77 13.00
CA LEU A 114 13.70 0.62 13.77
C LEU A 114 14.17 0.64 15.23
N ASP A 115 15.43 0.97 15.47
CA ASP A 115 15.99 1.01 16.84
C ASP A 115 15.35 2.11 17.68
N GLU A 116 15.04 3.26 17.07
CA GLU A 116 14.30 4.34 17.72
C GLU A 116 12.88 3.90 18.11
N ALA A 117 12.18 3.23 17.20
CA ALA A 117 10.83 2.71 17.46
C ALA A 117 10.83 1.64 18.57
N ILE A 118 11.82 0.75 18.58
CA ILE A 118 11.99 -0.25 19.64
C ILE A 118 12.23 0.45 20.99
N ALA A 119 13.04 1.52 21.00
CA ALA A 119 13.33 2.27 22.24
C ALA A 119 12.11 3.02 22.79
N GLN A 120 11.12 3.36 21.95
CA GLN A 120 9.84 3.92 22.39
C GLN A 120 8.97 2.90 23.13
N GLY A 121 9.24 1.60 22.96
CA GLY A 121 8.58 0.51 23.69
C GLY A 121 7.12 0.27 23.28
N LEU A 122 6.67 0.75 22.12
CA LEU A 122 5.33 0.53 21.60
C LEU A 122 5.28 -0.71 20.70
N ALA A 123 4.35 -1.60 20.98
CA ALA A 123 4.05 -2.72 20.09
C ALA A 123 3.18 -2.27 18.90
N THR A 124 3.21 -3.04 17.79
CA THR A 124 2.30 -2.81 16.66
C THR A 124 0.83 -2.84 17.13
N GLY A 125 0.07 -1.82 16.74
CA GLY A 125 -1.32 -1.61 17.13
C GLY A 125 -1.49 -0.91 18.49
N GLN A 126 -0.40 -0.66 19.23
CA GLN A 126 -0.46 0.03 20.50
C GLN A 126 -0.44 1.55 20.29
N ALA A 127 -1.42 2.23 20.88
CA ALA A 127 -1.44 3.67 20.94
C ALA A 127 -0.53 4.19 22.08
N PRO A 128 0.23 5.27 21.86
CA PRO A 128 1.01 5.90 22.93
C PRO A 128 0.08 6.51 23.98
N VAL A 129 0.57 6.57 25.21
CA VAL A 129 -0.12 7.30 26.29
C VAL A 129 0.06 8.79 26.06
N THR A 130 -1.04 9.52 26.01
CA THR A 130 -1.05 10.99 25.85
C THR A 130 -1.76 11.65 27.02
N ASP A 131 -1.53 12.94 27.23
CA ASP A 131 -2.21 13.75 28.25
C ASP A 131 -3.67 14.05 27.88
N LYS A 132 -4.12 13.66 26.68
CA LYS A 132 -5.49 13.86 26.24
C LYS A 132 -6.43 12.82 26.87
N PRO A 133 -7.67 13.20 27.25
CA PRO A 133 -8.66 12.26 27.69
C PRO A 133 -9.11 11.33 26.54
N GLY A 134 -9.12 10.04 26.78
CA GLY A 134 -9.53 9.01 25.82
C GLY A 134 -8.36 8.38 25.06
N PRO A 135 -8.63 7.31 24.30
CA PRO A 135 -7.61 6.64 23.50
C PRO A 135 -7.21 7.49 22.30
N SER A 136 -5.91 7.59 22.03
CA SER A 136 -5.41 8.20 20.78
C SER A 136 -5.90 7.40 19.56
N ARG A 137 -6.10 8.10 18.46
CA ARG A 137 -6.35 7.51 17.13
C ARG A 137 -5.07 7.07 16.43
N VAL A 138 -3.91 7.48 16.95
CA VAL A 138 -2.59 7.14 16.41
C VAL A 138 -2.04 5.93 17.15
N ALA A 139 -1.53 4.97 16.41
CA ALA A 139 -0.89 3.77 16.95
C ALA A 139 0.40 3.46 16.19
N MET A 140 1.31 2.75 16.86
CA MET A 140 2.50 2.19 16.23
C MET A 140 2.08 1.15 15.18
N GLY A 141 2.60 1.29 13.97
CA GLY A 141 2.44 0.33 12.89
C GLY A 141 3.52 -0.76 12.89
N PRO A 142 3.57 -1.60 11.85
CA PRO A 142 4.61 -2.60 11.69
C PRO A 142 5.93 -2.01 11.15
N LEU A 143 7.01 -2.79 11.26
CA LEU A 143 8.20 -2.59 10.43
C LEU A 143 7.81 -2.74 8.95
N LYS A 144 8.07 -1.73 8.13
CA LYS A 144 7.88 -1.77 6.67
C LYS A 144 9.22 -2.09 6.00
N VAL A 145 9.25 -3.14 5.18
CA VAL A 145 10.42 -3.52 4.38
C VAL A 145 10.04 -3.58 2.91
N ILE A 146 10.85 -3.02 2.04
CA ILE A 146 10.72 -3.14 0.58
C ILE A 146 11.70 -4.22 0.14
N VAL A 147 11.15 -5.37 -0.31
CA VAL A 147 11.98 -6.55 -0.66
C VAL A 147 12.36 -6.56 -2.12
N ASP A 148 11.48 -6.05 -2.99
CA ASP A 148 11.74 -5.95 -4.43
C ASP A 148 11.19 -4.65 -5.01
N GLY A 149 11.30 -4.48 -6.32
CA GLY A 149 10.75 -3.34 -7.01
C GLY A 149 9.37 -3.61 -7.64
N SER A 150 9.05 -2.90 -8.74
CA SER A 150 7.75 -2.96 -9.39
C SER A 150 7.75 -3.70 -10.73
N MET A 151 6.56 -4.05 -11.22
CA MET A 151 6.40 -4.63 -12.56
C MET A 151 6.76 -3.61 -13.64
N SER A 152 6.33 -2.36 -13.52
CA SER A 152 6.52 -1.31 -14.52
C SER A 152 7.98 -1.01 -14.81
N THR A 153 8.85 -1.07 -13.80
CA THR A 153 10.30 -0.90 -13.92
C THR A 153 11.02 -2.21 -14.24
N ARG A 154 10.31 -3.35 -14.19
CA ARG A 154 10.84 -4.71 -14.36
C ARG A 154 11.85 -5.08 -13.28
N THR A 155 11.62 -4.59 -12.09
CA THR A 155 12.45 -4.82 -10.91
C THR A 155 11.76 -5.72 -9.87
N ALA A 156 10.47 -6.05 -10.06
CA ALA A 156 9.82 -7.09 -9.26
C ALA A 156 10.62 -8.41 -9.37
N TRP A 157 11.01 -8.97 -8.22
CA TRP A 157 11.93 -10.11 -8.16
C TRP A 157 11.19 -11.43 -8.35
N CYS A 158 11.35 -11.99 -9.57
CA CYS A 158 10.65 -13.17 -10.03
C CYS A 158 11.54 -14.42 -10.04
N MET A 159 10.92 -15.61 -10.02
CA MET A 159 11.62 -16.88 -10.22
C MET A 159 12.15 -17.03 -11.63
N ASP A 160 11.34 -16.63 -12.60
CA ASP A 160 11.64 -16.70 -14.02
C ASP A 160 11.92 -15.30 -14.55
N SER A 161 12.87 -15.21 -15.50
CA SER A 161 13.26 -13.94 -16.13
C SER A 161 12.07 -13.28 -16.86
N TYR A 162 12.11 -11.96 -16.91
CA TYR A 162 11.26 -11.21 -17.83
C TYR A 162 11.57 -11.57 -19.30
N PRO A 163 10.66 -11.33 -20.24
CA PRO A 163 10.95 -11.50 -21.67
C PRO A 163 12.23 -10.77 -22.10
N ALA A 164 12.91 -11.27 -23.11
CA ALA A 164 14.20 -10.74 -23.59
C ALA A 164 14.20 -9.21 -23.70
N GLY A 165 15.23 -8.57 -23.15
CA GLY A 165 15.35 -7.11 -23.06
C GLY A 165 14.64 -6.46 -21.87
N ALA A 166 14.07 -7.24 -20.97
CA ALA A 166 13.37 -6.78 -19.79
C ALA A 166 14.24 -6.88 -18.54
N GLY A 167 14.58 -5.72 -17.95
CA GLY A 167 15.30 -5.60 -16.67
C GLY A 167 16.81 -5.84 -16.73
N PRO A 168 17.55 -5.40 -15.67
CA PRO A 168 19.00 -5.49 -15.64
C PRO A 168 19.52 -6.93 -15.63
N ASP A 169 18.90 -7.80 -14.81
CA ASP A 169 19.33 -9.20 -14.60
C ASP A 169 18.32 -10.22 -15.11
N GLY A 170 17.32 -9.78 -15.87
CA GLY A 170 16.29 -10.62 -16.44
C GLY A 170 15.17 -11.03 -15.47
N ALA A 171 15.41 -11.12 -14.17
CA ALA A 171 14.44 -11.63 -13.18
C ALA A 171 14.00 -10.60 -12.11
N GLY A 172 14.40 -9.33 -12.27
CA GLY A 172 14.17 -8.30 -11.24
C GLY A 172 15.35 -8.18 -10.27
N ILE A 173 15.13 -7.52 -9.15
CA ILE A 173 16.15 -7.24 -8.12
C ILE A 173 15.60 -7.54 -6.72
N ASP A 174 16.47 -7.99 -5.83
CA ASP A 174 16.26 -7.95 -4.39
C ASP A 174 16.77 -6.61 -3.83
N SER A 175 15.92 -5.90 -3.13
CA SER A 175 16.28 -4.63 -2.44
C SER A 175 16.86 -4.91 -1.05
N VAL A 176 16.62 -6.08 -0.51
CA VAL A 176 17.15 -6.58 0.76
C VAL A 176 17.47 -8.07 0.61
N THR A 177 18.64 -8.49 1.11
CA THR A 177 18.98 -9.92 1.05
C THR A 177 18.08 -10.76 1.96
N PRO A 178 17.86 -12.06 1.70
CA PRO A 178 17.08 -12.93 2.60
C PRO A 178 17.62 -12.96 4.03
N GLU A 179 18.94 -12.92 4.20
CA GLU A 179 19.61 -12.90 5.49
C GLU A 179 19.34 -11.59 6.25
N ASP A 180 19.48 -10.45 5.58
CA ASP A 180 19.20 -9.13 6.17
C ASP A 180 17.70 -8.98 6.51
N LEU A 181 16.81 -9.54 5.68
CA LEU A 181 15.38 -9.56 5.96
C LEU A 181 15.06 -10.31 7.25
N VAL A 182 15.66 -11.49 7.45
CA VAL A 182 15.50 -12.27 8.69
C VAL A 182 16.02 -11.51 9.89
N ASP A 183 17.17 -10.84 9.76
CA ASP A 183 17.77 -10.04 10.85
C ASP A 183 16.89 -8.83 11.20
N LEU A 184 16.37 -8.11 10.22
CA LEU A 184 15.43 -6.99 10.42
C LEU A 184 14.16 -7.45 11.15
N ILE A 185 13.57 -8.57 10.71
CA ILE A 185 12.38 -9.14 11.33
C ILE A 185 12.65 -9.58 12.78
N ASN A 186 13.78 -10.22 13.03
CA ASN A 186 14.16 -10.61 14.40
C ASN A 186 14.36 -9.39 15.31
N ARG A 187 14.95 -8.30 14.80
CA ARG A 187 15.08 -7.04 15.55
C ARG A 187 13.69 -6.44 15.84
N ALA A 188 12.80 -6.35 14.84
CA ALA A 188 11.42 -5.89 15.03
C ALA A 188 10.70 -6.70 16.12
N LYS A 189 10.86 -8.03 16.10
CA LYS A 189 10.28 -8.92 17.11
C LYS A 189 10.72 -8.59 18.53
N THR A 190 11.96 -8.13 18.76
CA THR A 190 12.40 -7.72 20.11
C THR A 190 11.63 -6.54 20.65
N GLY A 191 11.10 -5.66 19.76
CA GLY A 191 10.21 -4.53 20.09
C GLY A 191 8.73 -4.87 20.05
N ASN A 192 8.34 -6.14 19.87
CA ASN A 192 6.95 -6.55 19.63
C ASN A 192 6.33 -5.88 18.38
N LEU A 193 7.13 -5.56 17.39
CA LEU A 193 6.66 -5.04 16.10
C LEU A 193 6.41 -6.19 15.13
N GLN A 194 5.27 -6.14 14.44
CA GLN A 194 4.99 -6.98 13.27
C GLN A 194 5.82 -6.51 12.08
N CYS A 195 5.78 -7.24 10.96
CA CYS A 195 6.41 -6.83 9.71
C CYS A 195 5.37 -6.72 8.60
N ALA A 196 5.48 -5.66 7.79
CA ALA A 196 4.76 -5.47 6.53
C ALA A 196 5.79 -5.42 5.39
N ALA A 197 5.90 -6.51 4.64
CA ALA A 197 6.91 -6.65 3.60
C ALA A 197 6.29 -6.43 2.21
N HIS A 198 6.82 -5.45 1.45
CA HIS A 198 6.47 -5.30 0.04
C HIS A 198 7.09 -6.45 -0.75
N ALA A 199 6.28 -7.20 -1.48
CA ALA A 199 6.72 -8.23 -2.39
C ALA A 199 5.75 -8.36 -3.56
N ILE A 200 6.20 -8.01 -4.76
CA ILE A 200 5.44 -8.08 -6.01
C ILE A 200 5.77 -9.36 -6.75
N GLY A 201 7.05 -9.69 -6.93
CA GLY A 201 7.50 -10.91 -7.61
C GLY A 201 7.31 -12.17 -6.76
N ASP A 202 7.13 -13.30 -7.43
CA ASP A 202 6.92 -14.60 -6.77
C ASP A 202 8.15 -15.08 -5.98
N ARG A 203 9.36 -14.69 -6.39
CA ARG A 203 10.57 -14.97 -5.62
C ARG A 203 10.64 -14.12 -4.36
N ALA A 204 10.33 -12.83 -4.45
CA ALA A 204 10.25 -11.95 -3.29
C ALA A 204 9.22 -12.46 -2.26
N ALA A 205 8.00 -12.79 -2.73
CA ALA A 205 6.95 -13.33 -1.87
C ALA A 205 7.38 -14.62 -1.16
N LYS A 206 8.06 -15.54 -1.87
CA LYS A 206 8.62 -16.76 -1.29
C LYS A 206 9.65 -16.48 -0.20
N GLU A 207 10.59 -15.58 -0.45
CA GLU A 207 11.65 -15.26 0.54
C GLU A 207 11.05 -14.56 1.77
N VAL A 208 10.04 -13.71 1.61
CA VAL A 208 9.31 -13.13 2.76
C VAL A 208 8.58 -14.23 3.55
N LEU A 209 7.90 -15.16 2.89
CA LEU A 209 7.26 -16.30 3.58
C LEU A 209 8.29 -17.19 4.30
N ASN A 210 9.49 -17.40 3.72
CA ASN A 210 10.58 -18.08 4.38
C ASN A 210 11.03 -17.36 5.66
N ALA A 211 11.19 -16.03 5.58
CA ALA A 211 11.58 -15.21 6.72
C ALA A 211 10.51 -15.23 7.83
N PHE A 212 9.22 -15.17 7.51
CA PHE A 212 8.13 -15.32 8.48
C PHE A 212 8.11 -16.71 9.12
N GLU A 213 8.35 -17.77 8.35
CA GLU A 213 8.40 -19.13 8.86
C GLU A 213 9.57 -19.32 9.84
N VAL A 214 10.75 -18.83 9.51
CA VAL A 214 11.96 -18.94 10.37
C VAL A 214 11.83 -18.12 11.64
N THR A 215 11.31 -16.90 11.55
CA THR A 215 11.23 -15.98 12.70
C THR A 215 9.99 -16.19 13.56
N GLY A 216 8.94 -16.80 13.03
CA GLY A 216 7.66 -17.00 13.69
C GLY A 216 6.95 -15.70 14.04
N ILE A 217 7.25 -14.61 13.32
CA ILE A 217 6.56 -13.32 13.50
C ILE A 217 5.26 -13.31 12.70
N SER A 218 4.27 -12.56 13.18
CA SER A 218 3.07 -12.25 12.41
C SER A 218 3.27 -10.97 11.59
N GLY A 219 2.55 -10.86 10.46
CA GLY A 219 2.64 -9.68 9.61
C GLY A 219 1.83 -9.77 8.34
N SER A 220 2.18 -8.93 7.37
CA SER A 220 1.56 -8.90 6.07
C SER A 220 2.59 -8.89 4.94
N ILE A 221 2.17 -9.38 3.78
CA ILE A 221 2.85 -9.12 2.51
C ILE A 221 1.99 -8.13 1.74
N GLU A 222 2.59 -6.99 1.42
CA GLU A 222 1.98 -5.94 0.63
C GLU A 222 2.13 -6.29 -0.85
N HIS A 223 1.08 -6.04 -1.62
CA HIS A 223 0.88 -6.39 -3.02
C HIS A 223 0.64 -7.88 -3.26
N ALA A 224 1.57 -8.77 -2.89
CA ALA A 224 1.42 -10.22 -3.13
C ALA A 224 0.92 -10.49 -4.57
N GLN A 225 1.52 -9.78 -5.56
CA GLN A 225 0.93 -9.63 -6.89
C GLN A 225 1.10 -10.90 -7.72
N VAL A 226 2.28 -11.53 -7.69
CA VAL A 226 2.55 -12.82 -8.37
C VAL A 226 2.81 -13.87 -7.32
N LEU A 227 2.06 -14.98 -7.34
CA LEU A 227 2.18 -16.05 -6.35
C LEU A 227 2.14 -17.43 -7.00
N THR A 228 2.98 -18.33 -6.51
CA THR A 228 2.86 -19.76 -6.85
C THR A 228 1.72 -20.42 -6.06
N ASP A 229 1.24 -21.58 -6.50
CA ASP A 229 0.24 -22.36 -5.75
C ASP A 229 0.73 -22.79 -4.37
N ALA A 230 2.03 -23.01 -4.25
CA ALA A 230 2.65 -23.39 -2.97
C ALA A 230 2.60 -22.21 -2.00
N ASP A 231 2.94 -21.00 -2.46
CA ASP A 231 2.99 -19.81 -1.62
C ASP A 231 1.59 -19.34 -1.21
N VAL A 232 0.58 -19.43 -2.09
CA VAL A 232 -0.83 -19.18 -1.73
C VAL A 232 -1.26 -20.00 -0.49
N ARG A 233 -0.88 -21.28 -0.43
CA ARG A 233 -1.18 -22.11 0.74
C ARG A 233 -0.39 -21.73 1.99
N ARG A 234 0.84 -21.23 1.83
CA ARG A 234 1.72 -20.84 2.95
C ARG A 234 1.21 -19.61 3.68
N PHE A 235 0.56 -18.66 2.99
CA PHE A 235 -0.03 -17.49 3.67
C PHE A 235 -0.96 -17.91 4.81
N ALA A 236 -1.92 -18.78 4.53
CA ALA A 236 -2.86 -19.28 5.55
C ALA A 236 -2.16 -20.12 6.62
N ALA A 237 -1.23 -21.00 6.23
CA ALA A 237 -0.52 -21.89 7.15
C ALA A 237 0.36 -21.10 8.15
N LEU A 238 0.93 -19.97 7.73
CA LEU A 238 1.77 -19.10 8.55
C LEU A 238 0.97 -17.98 9.25
N GLY A 239 -0.33 -17.82 8.95
CA GLY A 239 -1.14 -16.73 9.48
C GLY A 239 -0.68 -15.35 8.96
N VAL A 240 -0.09 -15.31 7.75
CA VAL A 240 0.35 -14.08 7.10
C VAL A 240 -0.83 -13.46 6.35
N ARG A 241 -1.07 -12.15 6.56
CA ARG A 241 -2.10 -11.40 5.83
C ARG A 241 -1.58 -11.01 4.44
N ALA A 242 -2.43 -11.09 3.43
CA ALA A 242 -2.16 -10.49 2.13
C ALA A 242 -2.85 -9.12 2.05
N SER A 243 -2.05 -8.07 1.97
CA SER A 243 -2.50 -6.69 1.80
C SER A 243 -2.41 -6.32 0.33
N VAL A 244 -3.56 -6.26 -0.34
CA VAL A 244 -3.65 -6.19 -1.80
C VAL A 244 -4.36 -4.92 -2.26
N GLN A 245 -4.05 -4.48 -3.48
CA GLN A 245 -4.57 -3.26 -4.07
C GLN A 245 -5.37 -3.61 -5.34
N PRO A 246 -6.70 -3.76 -5.25
CA PRO A 246 -7.50 -4.15 -6.41
C PRO A 246 -7.41 -3.17 -7.57
N LEU A 247 -7.26 -1.86 -7.30
CA LEU A 247 -7.16 -0.87 -8.37
C LEU A 247 -5.89 -1.00 -9.20
N HIS A 248 -4.79 -1.54 -8.65
CA HIS A 248 -3.59 -1.84 -9.42
C HIS A 248 -3.86 -2.80 -10.59
N LEU A 249 -4.82 -3.74 -10.43
CA LEU A 249 -5.21 -4.63 -11.52
C LEU A 249 -5.70 -3.86 -12.76
N VAL A 250 -6.42 -2.74 -12.57
CA VAL A 250 -6.97 -1.96 -13.69
C VAL A 250 -5.85 -1.36 -14.54
N ASP A 251 -4.80 -0.89 -13.87
CA ASP A 251 -3.66 -0.25 -14.51
C ASP A 251 -2.67 -1.28 -15.06
N ASP A 252 -2.45 -2.38 -14.32
CA ASP A 252 -1.39 -3.34 -14.59
C ASP A 252 -1.78 -4.48 -15.53
N ARG A 253 -3.07 -4.80 -15.72
CA ARG A 253 -3.51 -6.00 -16.44
C ARG A 253 -2.93 -6.12 -17.86
N ASP A 254 -2.93 -5.04 -18.63
CA ASP A 254 -2.45 -5.07 -20.00
C ASP A 254 -0.91 -5.22 -20.04
N ALA A 255 -0.21 -4.62 -19.09
CA ALA A 255 1.22 -4.79 -18.92
C ALA A 255 1.57 -6.20 -18.43
N THR A 256 0.77 -6.77 -17.53
CA THR A 256 0.88 -8.15 -17.05
C THR A 256 0.76 -9.15 -18.21
N ASP A 257 -0.24 -8.99 -19.07
CA ASP A 257 -0.45 -9.86 -20.24
C ASP A 257 0.73 -9.82 -21.23
N VAL A 258 1.52 -8.75 -21.25
CA VAL A 258 2.70 -8.60 -22.10
C VAL A 258 3.98 -9.06 -21.39
N MET A 259 4.21 -8.57 -20.15
CA MET A 259 5.49 -8.80 -19.45
C MET A 259 5.52 -10.14 -18.71
N TRP A 260 4.36 -10.64 -18.28
CA TRP A 260 4.19 -11.89 -17.55
C TRP A 260 3.15 -12.81 -18.20
N SER A 261 3.14 -12.83 -19.57
CA SER A 261 2.19 -13.63 -20.35
C SER A 261 2.21 -15.12 -20.01
N ASP A 262 3.35 -15.63 -19.56
CA ASP A 262 3.57 -17.01 -19.12
C ASP A 262 3.10 -17.31 -17.68
N ARG A 263 2.74 -16.28 -16.93
CA ARG A 263 2.36 -16.34 -15.51
C ARG A 263 1.24 -15.38 -15.13
N ALA A 264 0.51 -14.82 -16.09
CA ALA A 264 -0.59 -13.88 -15.83
C ALA A 264 -1.69 -14.48 -14.95
N ASP A 265 -1.93 -15.79 -15.05
CA ASP A 265 -2.86 -16.56 -14.21
C ASP A 265 -2.41 -16.65 -12.75
N ARG A 266 -1.15 -16.35 -12.44
CA ARG A 266 -0.61 -16.30 -11.08
C ARG A 266 -0.67 -14.89 -10.46
N CYS A 267 -1.20 -13.90 -11.19
CA CYS A 267 -1.28 -12.52 -10.74
C CYS A 267 -2.63 -12.19 -10.10
N PHE A 268 -2.62 -11.37 -9.06
CA PHE A 268 -3.82 -10.88 -8.35
C PHE A 268 -4.78 -12.01 -7.94
N ARG A 269 -4.26 -13.04 -7.28
CA ARG A 269 -4.94 -14.32 -6.94
C ARG A 269 -5.86 -14.20 -5.71
N PHE A 270 -6.76 -13.23 -5.69
CA PHE A 270 -7.58 -12.91 -4.52
C PHE A 270 -8.47 -14.06 -4.07
N ALA A 271 -9.20 -14.68 -5.00
CA ALA A 271 -10.10 -15.79 -4.64
C ALA A 271 -9.35 -17.06 -4.22
N ASP A 272 -8.18 -17.33 -4.81
CA ASP A 272 -7.33 -18.45 -4.40
C ASP A 272 -6.82 -18.27 -2.96
N MET A 273 -6.37 -17.06 -2.62
CA MET A 273 -5.93 -16.75 -1.26
C MET A 273 -7.06 -16.93 -0.25
N VAL A 274 -8.26 -16.40 -0.54
CA VAL A 274 -9.44 -16.59 0.33
C VAL A 274 -9.83 -18.06 0.44
N ARG A 275 -9.81 -18.82 -0.66
CA ARG A 275 -10.08 -20.27 -0.64
C ARG A 275 -9.07 -21.06 0.19
N ALA A 276 -7.82 -20.61 0.20
CA ALA A 276 -6.76 -21.17 1.04
C ALA A 276 -6.90 -20.81 2.53
N GLY A 277 -7.77 -19.86 2.88
CA GLY A 277 -7.96 -19.38 4.24
C GLY A 277 -7.08 -18.18 4.62
N THR A 278 -6.47 -17.53 3.64
CA THR A 278 -5.67 -16.32 3.86
C THR A 278 -6.57 -15.12 4.20
N GLU A 279 -6.21 -14.36 5.22
CA GLU A 279 -6.82 -13.07 5.52
C GLU A 279 -6.37 -12.04 4.48
N LEU A 280 -7.33 -11.43 3.76
CA LEU A 280 -7.06 -10.31 2.87
C LEU A 280 -7.31 -8.98 3.56
N ALA A 281 -6.49 -7.98 3.21
CA ALA A 281 -6.77 -6.58 3.47
C ALA A 281 -6.73 -5.81 2.14
N LEU A 282 -7.77 -5.03 1.83
CA LEU A 282 -7.79 -4.19 0.65
C LEU A 282 -7.28 -2.79 1.00
N GLY A 283 -6.35 -2.29 0.20
CA GLY A 283 -5.77 -0.96 0.32
C GLY A 283 -5.72 -0.24 -1.02
N SER A 284 -5.34 1.04 -1.00
CA SER A 284 -5.16 1.85 -2.21
C SER A 284 -3.71 1.95 -2.65
N ASP A 285 -2.77 1.93 -1.69
CA ASP A 285 -1.39 2.32 -1.93
C ASP A 285 -1.29 3.75 -2.54
N ALA A 286 -2.16 4.65 -2.03
CA ALA A 286 -2.17 6.03 -2.52
C ALA A 286 -0.81 6.72 -2.26
N PRO A 287 -0.28 7.46 -3.24
CA PRO A 287 -0.97 8.00 -4.44
C PRO A 287 -0.89 7.11 -5.68
N VAL A 288 -0.32 5.91 -5.62
CA VAL A 288 -0.18 4.99 -6.77
C VAL A 288 -1.56 4.68 -7.37
N SER A 289 -2.53 4.35 -6.53
CA SER A 289 -3.94 4.32 -6.93
C SER A 289 -4.77 5.34 -6.16
N PRO A 290 -5.91 5.76 -6.69
CA PRO A 290 -6.82 6.66 -5.97
C PRO A 290 -7.26 6.11 -4.63
N VAL A 291 -7.49 6.99 -3.65
CA VAL A 291 -8.16 6.67 -2.39
C VAL A 291 -9.65 6.48 -2.69
N ASP A 292 -10.01 5.29 -3.16
CA ASP A 292 -11.37 4.93 -3.58
C ASP A 292 -11.74 3.53 -3.06
N PRO A 293 -12.27 3.41 -1.84
CA PRO A 293 -12.58 2.11 -1.25
C PRO A 293 -13.68 1.35 -2.00
N TRP A 294 -14.70 2.05 -2.53
CA TRP A 294 -15.78 1.40 -3.25
C TRP A 294 -15.39 1.00 -4.66
N GLY A 295 -14.54 1.79 -5.32
CA GLY A 295 -13.90 1.40 -6.58
C GLY A 295 -13.02 0.17 -6.41
N ALA A 296 -12.22 0.09 -5.33
CA ALA A 296 -11.41 -1.08 -5.01
C ALA A 296 -12.28 -2.33 -4.74
N ILE A 297 -13.37 -2.19 -3.98
CA ILE A 297 -14.35 -3.28 -3.75
C ILE A 297 -14.95 -3.74 -5.08
N ARG A 298 -15.41 -2.81 -5.94
CA ARG A 298 -15.93 -3.16 -7.26
C ARG A 298 -14.92 -3.96 -8.08
N VAL A 299 -13.68 -3.49 -8.16
CA VAL A 299 -12.64 -4.18 -8.95
C VAL A 299 -12.32 -5.57 -8.38
N ALA A 300 -12.30 -5.73 -7.05
CA ALA A 300 -12.12 -7.03 -6.43
C ALA A 300 -13.24 -8.02 -6.78
N VAL A 301 -14.47 -7.53 -6.97
CA VAL A 301 -15.67 -8.33 -7.30
C VAL A 301 -15.83 -8.55 -8.81
N GLU A 302 -15.70 -7.48 -9.62
CA GLU A 302 -15.98 -7.53 -11.06
C GLU A 302 -14.76 -7.81 -11.92
N ARG A 303 -13.54 -7.73 -11.34
CA ARG A 303 -12.26 -7.91 -12.02
C ARG A 303 -12.06 -6.96 -13.21
N THR A 304 -12.71 -5.81 -13.12
CA THR A 304 -12.55 -4.68 -14.05
C THR A 304 -12.97 -3.39 -13.37
N GLY A 305 -12.35 -2.27 -13.75
CA GLY A 305 -12.69 -0.92 -13.29
C GLY A 305 -13.21 -0.03 -14.42
N ASP A 306 -13.29 -0.57 -15.64
CA ASP A 306 -13.66 0.16 -16.85
C ASP A 306 -14.54 -0.70 -17.78
N ARG A 307 -14.57 -0.39 -19.08
CA ARG A 307 -15.40 -1.10 -20.08
C ARG A 307 -14.75 -2.37 -20.66
N ARG A 308 -13.50 -2.69 -20.26
CA ARG A 308 -12.86 -3.94 -20.68
C ARG A 308 -13.53 -5.13 -20.01
N PRO A 309 -13.47 -6.33 -20.60
CA PRO A 309 -13.96 -7.55 -19.95
C PRO A 309 -13.29 -7.81 -18.61
N SER A 310 -13.96 -8.54 -17.74
CA SER A 310 -13.36 -9.05 -16.49
C SER A 310 -12.06 -9.78 -16.77
N TRP A 311 -10.99 -9.44 -16.04
CA TRP A 311 -9.68 -10.07 -16.18
C TRP A 311 -9.51 -11.15 -15.11
N HIS A 312 -9.29 -12.41 -15.54
CA HIS A 312 -9.26 -13.57 -14.65
C HIS A 312 -10.48 -13.62 -13.70
N PRO A 313 -11.71 -13.78 -14.22
CA PRO A 313 -12.94 -13.73 -13.44
C PRO A 313 -13.02 -14.84 -12.37
N GLU A 314 -12.27 -15.93 -12.51
CA GLU A 314 -12.14 -17.00 -11.50
C GLU A 314 -11.46 -16.52 -10.20
N GLN A 315 -10.80 -15.37 -10.25
CA GLN A 315 -10.16 -14.71 -9.10
C GLN A 315 -11.04 -13.63 -8.46
N ALA A 316 -12.30 -13.50 -8.89
CA ALA A 316 -13.27 -12.58 -8.31
C ALA A 316 -13.63 -12.94 -6.86
N LEU A 317 -13.73 -11.92 -6.01
CA LEU A 317 -14.29 -12.05 -4.68
C LEU A 317 -15.82 -11.91 -4.72
N THR A 318 -16.49 -12.48 -3.74
CA THR A 318 -17.88 -12.06 -3.46
C THR A 318 -17.87 -10.66 -2.82
N LEU A 319 -18.96 -9.91 -2.97
CA LEU A 319 -19.08 -8.58 -2.36
C LEU A 319 -18.88 -8.64 -0.82
N SER A 320 -19.40 -9.66 -0.17
CA SER A 320 -19.20 -9.88 1.27
C SER A 320 -17.73 -10.06 1.63
N GLN A 321 -16.96 -10.83 0.84
CA GLN A 321 -15.52 -11.01 1.05
C GLN A 321 -14.76 -9.69 0.85
N ALA A 322 -15.08 -8.93 -0.21
CA ALA A 322 -14.43 -7.66 -0.48
C ALA A 322 -14.71 -6.60 0.62
N ILE A 323 -15.96 -6.48 1.09
CA ILE A 323 -16.30 -5.61 2.21
C ILE A 323 -15.58 -6.05 3.49
N THR A 324 -15.57 -7.35 3.80
CA THR A 324 -14.85 -7.88 4.96
C THR A 324 -13.36 -7.53 4.92
N ALA A 325 -12.72 -7.69 3.76
CA ALA A 325 -11.31 -7.35 3.58
C ALA A 325 -11.03 -5.82 3.65
N SER A 326 -12.04 -4.99 3.39
CA SER A 326 -11.93 -3.51 3.49
C SER A 326 -12.19 -2.97 4.90
N THR A 327 -12.72 -3.78 5.83
CA THR A 327 -13.20 -3.33 7.15
C THR A 327 -12.45 -3.95 8.32
N ARG A 328 -11.19 -4.33 8.15
CA ARG A 328 -10.40 -5.07 9.18
C ARG A 328 -11.14 -6.30 9.73
N HIS A 329 -11.94 -6.96 8.90
CA HIS A 329 -12.79 -8.09 9.27
C HIS A 329 -13.87 -7.79 10.32
N VAL A 330 -14.16 -6.50 10.58
CA VAL A 330 -15.25 -6.05 11.46
C VAL A 330 -16.42 -5.59 10.60
N THR A 331 -17.41 -6.45 10.44
CA THR A 331 -18.60 -6.18 9.61
C THR A 331 -19.90 -6.02 10.43
N GLN A 332 -19.77 -6.01 11.75
CA GLN A 332 -20.90 -5.88 12.65
C GLN A 332 -20.62 -4.86 13.77
N VAL A 333 -21.60 -4.06 14.09
CA VAL A 333 -21.56 -3.18 15.26
C VAL A 333 -21.81 -4.03 16.50
N VAL A 334 -20.84 -4.05 17.42
CA VAL A 334 -20.93 -4.80 18.67
C VAL A 334 -20.66 -3.89 19.86
N THR A 335 -21.31 -4.16 20.98
CA THR A 335 -21.06 -3.43 22.23
C THR A 335 -19.61 -3.63 22.68
N GLY A 336 -18.90 -2.54 22.99
CA GLY A 336 -17.48 -2.58 23.34
C GLY A 336 -16.53 -2.58 22.14
N GLY A 337 -17.04 -2.50 20.92
CA GLY A 337 -16.24 -2.34 19.71
C GLY A 337 -15.62 -0.93 19.60
N PRO A 338 -14.79 -0.68 18.58
CA PRO A 338 -14.00 0.56 18.45
C PRO A 338 -14.83 1.83 18.22
N GLY A 339 -16.15 1.71 17.98
CA GLY A 339 -17.02 2.85 17.72
C GLY A 339 -16.80 3.48 16.35
N ASP A 340 -16.26 2.71 15.38
CA ASP A 340 -16.04 3.14 14.02
C ASP A 340 -17.19 2.61 13.15
N VAL A 341 -17.94 3.50 12.52
CA VAL A 341 -19.15 3.16 11.75
C VAL A 341 -19.28 4.08 10.56
N ILE A 342 -19.71 3.54 9.44
CA ILE A 342 -20.16 4.33 8.28
C ILE A 342 -21.64 4.05 7.99
N ALA A 343 -22.34 5.06 7.51
CA ALA A 343 -23.66 4.90 6.92
C ALA A 343 -23.64 5.31 5.45
N VAL A 344 -24.30 4.54 4.62
CA VAL A 344 -24.43 4.76 3.19
C VAL A 344 -25.90 4.79 2.79
N ALA A 345 -26.28 5.61 1.79
CA ALA A 345 -27.66 5.78 1.36
C ALA A 345 -28.31 4.52 0.79
N HIS A 346 -27.51 3.64 0.20
CA HIS A 346 -28.00 2.46 -0.49
C HIS A 346 -27.34 1.20 0.06
N ASN A 347 -28.08 0.10 0.08
CA ASN A 347 -27.52 -1.20 0.43
C ASN A 347 -26.51 -1.64 -0.66
N PRO A 348 -25.22 -1.79 -0.35
CA PRO A 348 -24.20 -2.18 -1.33
C PRO A 348 -24.50 -3.49 -2.06
N PHE A 349 -25.24 -4.41 -1.40
CA PHE A 349 -25.58 -5.72 -1.97
C PHE A 349 -26.64 -5.64 -3.09
N ASP A 350 -27.27 -4.48 -3.27
CA ASP A 350 -28.23 -4.23 -4.35
C ASP A 350 -27.58 -3.46 -5.52
N LEU A 351 -26.26 -3.19 -5.44
CA LEU A 351 -25.50 -2.37 -6.39
C LEU A 351 -24.46 -3.18 -7.14
N SER A 352 -24.10 -2.69 -8.33
CA SER A 352 -22.99 -3.22 -9.15
C SER A 352 -22.44 -2.12 -10.07
N GLY A 353 -21.32 -2.38 -10.72
CA GLY A 353 -20.70 -1.46 -11.69
C GLY A 353 -20.47 -0.07 -11.12
N ASP A 354 -20.78 0.93 -11.93
CA ASP A 354 -20.58 2.35 -11.56
C ASP A 354 -21.42 2.78 -10.36
N ALA A 355 -22.58 2.14 -10.12
CA ALA A 355 -23.40 2.44 -8.95
C ALA A 355 -22.75 1.99 -7.64
N LEU A 356 -22.06 0.83 -7.64
CA LEU A 356 -21.28 0.36 -6.49
C LEU A 356 -20.03 1.23 -6.28
N ALA A 357 -19.27 1.51 -7.34
CA ALA A 357 -18.06 2.33 -7.26
C ALA A 357 -18.38 3.78 -6.86
N GLY A 358 -19.52 4.31 -7.26
CA GLY A 358 -19.95 5.68 -6.93
C GLY A 358 -20.54 5.83 -5.52
N LEU A 359 -20.54 4.79 -4.69
CA LEU A 359 -21.06 4.87 -3.33
C LEU A 359 -20.20 5.84 -2.50
N THR A 360 -20.86 6.66 -1.71
CA THR A 360 -20.21 7.57 -0.76
C THR A 360 -20.77 7.36 0.63
N SER A 361 -20.05 7.80 1.64
CA SER A 361 -20.52 7.74 3.01
C SER A 361 -21.37 8.98 3.33
N ASP A 362 -22.60 8.75 3.81
CA ASP A 362 -23.45 9.83 4.34
C ASP A 362 -23.03 10.23 5.74
N LEU A 363 -22.45 9.30 6.49
CA LEU A 363 -21.93 9.51 7.84
C LEU A 363 -20.72 8.64 8.08
N THR A 364 -19.65 9.24 8.58
CA THR A 364 -18.46 8.52 9.07
C THR A 364 -18.24 8.88 10.53
N VAL A 365 -18.14 7.87 11.37
CA VAL A 365 -17.90 7.96 12.80
C VAL A 365 -16.61 7.21 13.11
N VAL A 366 -15.71 7.83 13.88
CA VAL A 366 -14.44 7.24 14.33
C VAL A 366 -14.32 7.41 15.84
N GLY A 367 -14.22 6.30 16.55
CA GLY A 367 -14.15 6.32 18.03
C GLY A 367 -15.39 6.92 18.69
N GLY A 368 -16.56 6.83 18.03
CA GLY A 368 -17.81 7.42 18.52
C GLY A 368 -17.99 8.91 18.15
N GLU A 369 -17.02 9.53 17.49
CA GLU A 369 -17.11 10.93 17.03
C GLU A 369 -17.41 11.00 15.54
N VAL A 370 -18.30 11.91 15.14
CA VAL A 370 -18.63 12.17 13.73
C VAL A 370 -17.45 12.89 13.09
N THR A 371 -16.81 12.25 12.12
CA THR A 371 -15.65 12.80 11.38
C THR A 371 -16.02 13.33 10.00
N ALA A 372 -17.09 12.81 9.41
CA ALA A 372 -17.69 13.34 8.20
C ALA A 372 -19.22 13.09 8.18
N ALA A 373 -19.97 14.02 7.63
CA ALA A 373 -21.39 13.87 7.32
C ALA A 373 -21.70 14.56 6.00
N ALA A 374 -22.56 13.93 5.18
CA ALA A 374 -23.18 14.59 4.05
C ALA A 374 -24.24 15.58 4.61
N LEU A 375 -24.12 16.85 4.28
CA LEU A 375 -25.07 17.93 4.66
C LEU A 375 -26.23 17.97 3.68
#